data_fdd505d1ede348d59e8c6ed801b935d9
#
_entry.id   fdd505d1ede348d59e8c6ed801b935d9
#
_cell.length_a   1.000
_cell.length_b   1.000
_cell.length_c   1.000
_cell.angle_alpha   90.00
_cell.angle_beta   90.00
_cell.angle_gamma   90.00
#
_symmetry.space_group_name_H-M   'P 1'
#
loop_
_entity.id
_entity.type
_entity.pdbx_description
1 polymer ?
#
loop_
_entity_poly.entity_id
_entity_poly.type
_entity_poly.pdbx_seq_one_letter_code
_entity_poly.pdbx_strand_id
1 'polypeptide(L)'
;MAAIPTIKKLDEAVVNRIAAGEVIQRPANALKEMIENSLDAKSSSITVTVKSGGLKLLQIQDNGCGIRKDDMGIVCERFTTSKLTKFEDLSSIATYGFRGEALASISHVAHVTITTRTAQSSCAYKASYSDGKLVPARPGMSTDPKPCAGNKGTQITVEDLFYNVSTRRKALKSPGEEFAKIADVVSKYAIHNSGVAFTLKKQGENMAVVRTATGASILDNIRTIYGTTVARELLEVNCENQRYAFKMHGYISNANYSVKKLQFLLFINHRLVDSSAMRKAIESLYEAYLPKNSHPFVYLSLEISPKIGRAHV
;
A
#
# COMPACT_ATOMS: atom_id res chain seq x y z
N MET A 1 -9.49 48.06 -16.15
CA MET A 1 -8.40 47.08 -16.38
C MET A 1 -8.38 46.15 -15.19
N ALA A 2 -8.44 44.84 -15.40
CA ALA A 2 -8.29 43.87 -14.30
C ALA A 2 -6.85 43.94 -13.78
N ALA A 3 -6.67 44.01 -12.46
CA ALA A 3 -5.35 44.06 -11.84
C ALA A 3 -4.60 42.75 -12.15
N ILE A 4 -3.33 42.86 -12.53
CA ILE A 4 -2.47 41.70 -12.76
C ILE A 4 -2.26 40.98 -11.43
N PRO A 5 -2.52 39.63 -11.35
CA PRO A 5 -2.34 38.89 -10.10
C PRO A 5 -0.90 38.92 -9.62
N THR A 6 -0.70 39.16 -8.34
CA THR A 6 0.62 39.15 -7.71
C THR A 6 0.99 37.72 -7.33
N ILE A 7 2.19 37.24 -7.73
CA ILE A 7 2.75 35.97 -7.31
C ILE A 7 3.17 36.06 -5.85
N LYS A 8 2.72 35.10 -5.02
CA LYS A 8 3.08 35.00 -3.58
C LYS A 8 3.66 33.63 -3.28
N LYS A 9 4.68 33.59 -2.42
CA LYS A 9 5.19 32.34 -1.85
C LYS A 9 4.14 31.78 -0.89
N LEU A 10 3.78 30.50 -1.06
CA LEU A 10 2.88 29.81 -0.15
C LEU A 10 3.58 29.48 1.16
N ASP A 11 2.79 29.39 2.23
CA ASP A 11 3.23 28.87 3.52
C ASP A 11 3.63 27.39 3.38
N GLU A 12 4.68 26.97 4.10
CA GLU A 12 5.21 25.61 4.04
C GLU A 12 4.16 24.55 4.43
N ALA A 13 3.32 24.84 5.42
CA ALA A 13 2.25 23.96 5.84
C ALA A 13 1.22 23.75 4.70
N VAL A 14 0.92 24.81 3.94
CA VAL A 14 0.02 24.76 2.77
C VAL A 14 0.66 23.91 1.66
N VAL A 15 1.94 24.15 1.33
CA VAL A 15 2.68 23.40 0.31
C VAL A 15 2.70 21.91 0.67
N ASN A 16 3.04 21.59 1.91
CA ASN A 16 3.11 20.21 2.40
C ASN A 16 1.75 19.51 2.34
N ARG A 17 0.66 20.21 2.64
CA ARG A 17 -0.70 19.67 2.58
C ARG A 17 -1.18 19.43 1.15
N ILE A 18 -0.84 20.34 0.22
CA ILE A 18 -1.12 20.16 -1.22
C ILE A 18 -0.38 18.93 -1.73
N ALA A 19 0.92 18.82 -1.49
CA ALA A 19 1.74 17.70 -1.92
C ALA A 19 1.30 16.37 -1.26
N ALA A 20 0.95 16.38 0.04
CA ALA A 20 0.37 15.22 0.71
C ALA A 20 -0.92 14.75 0.03
N GLY A 21 -1.72 15.70 -0.44
CA GLY A 21 -2.94 15.41 -1.18
C GLY A 21 -2.72 14.79 -2.56
N GLU A 22 -1.59 15.03 -3.20
CA GLU A 22 -1.24 14.37 -4.48
C GLU A 22 -0.82 12.91 -4.25
N VAL A 23 -0.09 12.64 -3.18
CA VAL A 23 0.35 11.29 -2.80
C VAL A 23 -0.82 10.46 -2.25
N ILE A 24 -1.56 11.02 -1.29
CA ILE A 24 -2.65 10.32 -0.59
C ILE A 24 -3.99 10.87 -1.08
N GLN A 25 -4.55 10.23 -2.10
CA GLN A 25 -5.83 10.63 -2.68
C GLN A 25 -7.02 9.97 -1.98
N ARG A 26 -6.84 8.78 -1.41
CA ARG A 26 -7.86 7.97 -0.72
C ARG A 26 -7.23 7.01 0.29
N PRO A 27 -8.04 6.39 1.18
CA PRO A 27 -7.53 5.44 2.18
C PRO A 27 -6.71 4.29 1.61
N ALA A 28 -7.10 3.76 0.45
CA ALA A 28 -6.38 2.67 -0.21
C ALA A 28 -4.94 3.06 -0.63
N ASN A 29 -4.68 4.34 -0.99
CA ASN A 29 -3.33 4.81 -1.29
C ASN A 29 -2.46 4.84 -0.03
N ALA A 30 -3.00 5.40 1.08
CA ALA A 30 -2.29 5.39 2.36
C ALA A 30 -1.95 3.96 2.80
N LEU A 31 -2.91 3.03 2.67
CA LEU A 31 -2.71 1.63 3.02
C LEU A 31 -1.65 0.97 2.15
N LYS A 32 -1.65 1.23 0.84
CA LYS A 32 -0.64 0.70 -0.08
C LYS A 32 0.77 1.04 0.39
N GLU A 33 1.03 2.31 0.70
CA GLU A 33 2.33 2.77 1.19
C GLU A 33 2.70 2.11 2.54
N MET A 34 1.73 1.96 3.45
CA MET A 34 1.97 1.30 4.73
C MET A 34 2.26 -0.20 4.57
N ILE A 35 1.56 -0.91 3.66
CA ILE A 35 1.85 -2.33 3.34
C ILE A 35 3.26 -2.46 2.78
N GLU A 36 3.64 -1.61 1.83
CA GLU A 36 4.97 -1.61 1.23
C GLU A 36 6.07 -1.39 2.28
N ASN A 37 5.84 -0.49 3.25
CA ASN A 37 6.76 -0.30 4.37
C ASN A 37 6.86 -1.54 5.28
N SER A 38 5.74 -2.22 5.56
CA SER A 38 5.74 -3.46 6.34
C SER A 38 6.47 -4.61 5.63
N LEU A 39 6.33 -4.71 4.30
CA LEU A 39 7.08 -5.67 3.47
C LEU A 39 8.59 -5.36 3.46
N ASP A 40 8.97 -4.09 3.35
CA ASP A 40 10.37 -3.66 3.44
C ASP A 40 10.96 -3.96 4.82
N ALA A 41 10.15 -3.90 5.89
CA ALA A 41 10.53 -4.30 7.25
C ALA A 41 10.68 -5.83 7.42
N LYS A 42 10.53 -6.62 6.33
CA LYS A 42 10.64 -8.09 6.31
C LYS A 42 9.61 -8.76 7.23
N SER A 43 8.40 -8.25 7.23
CA SER A 43 7.30 -8.83 8.00
C SER A 43 6.85 -10.15 7.39
N SER A 44 6.54 -11.14 8.22
CA SER A 44 5.92 -12.40 7.82
C SER A 44 4.40 -12.42 8.09
N SER A 45 3.89 -11.39 8.77
CA SER A 45 2.46 -11.24 9.05
C SER A 45 2.08 -9.76 9.10
N ILE A 46 1.01 -9.43 8.38
CA ILE A 46 0.46 -8.07 8.29
C ILE A 46 -1.04 -8.12 8.58
N THR A 47 -1.49 -7.35 9.56
CA THR A 47 -2.91 -7.23 9.92
C THR A 47 -3.40 -5.81 9.66
N VAL A 48 -4.49 -5.67 8.92
CA VAL A 48 -5.15 -4.40 8.61
C VAL A 48 -6.51 -4.34 9.29
N THR A 49 -6.78 -3.27 10.03
CA THR A 49 -8.07 -3.01 10.68
C THR A 49 -8.63 -1.69 10.17
N VAL A 50 -9.90 -1.69 9.76
CA VAL A 50 -10.54 -0.57 9.08
C VAL A 50 -11.86 -0.20 9.73
N LYS A 51 -12.14 1.10 9.89
CA LYS A 51 -13.46 1.64 10.27
C LYS A 51 -13.88 2.73 9.29
N SER A 52 -15.16 2.71 8.90
CA SER A 52 -15.75 3.71 7.97
C SER A 52 -14.93 3.87 6.68
N GLY A 53 -14.59 2.74 6.02
CA GLY A 53 -13.83 2.76 4.77
C GLY A 53 -12.40 3.32 4.90
N GLY A 54 -11.83 3.37 6.11
CA GLY A 54 -10.51 3.93 6.38
C GLY A 54 -10.50 5.44 6.68
N LEU A 55 -11.64 6.12 6.62
CA LEU A 55 -11.73 7.55 6.92
C LEU A 55 -11.73 7.84 8.43
N LYS A 56 -12.28 6.93 9.25
CA LYS A 56 -12.26 7.06 10.71
C LYS A 56 -11.08 6.36 11.34
N LEU A 57 -10.76 5.16 10.87
CA LEU A 57 -9.60 4.40 11.31
C LEU A 57 -9.06 3.56 10.15
N LEU A 58 -7.77 3.68 9.93
CA LEU A 58 -6.98 2.79 9.10
C LEU A 58 -5.75 2.39 9.91
N GLN A 59 -5.67 1.14 10.32
CA GLN A 59 -4.58 0.63 11.14
C GLN A 59 -3.90 -0.54 10.43
N ILE A 60 -2.58 -0.53 10.44
CA ILE A 60 -1.76 -1.66 10.02
C ILE A 60 -0.87 -2.09 11.18
N GLN A 61 -0.72 -3.39 11.34
CA GLN A 61 0.19 -3.99 12.32
C GLN A 61 1.00 -5.07 11.63
N ASP A 62 2.29 -5.02 11.77
CA ASP A 62 3.24 -5.99 11.25
C ASP A 62 4.14 -6.57 12.37
N ASN A 63 4.85 -7.65 12.05
CA ASN A 63 5.83 -8.29 12.92
C ASN A 63 7.28 -8.14 12.38
N GLY A 64 7.55 -7.09 11.63
CA GLY A 64 8.84 -6.80 11.01
C GLY A 64 9.95 -6.41 11.99
N CYS A 65 10.98 -5.76 11.48
CA CYS A 65 12.14 -5.36 12.29
C CYS A 65 11.83 -4.27 13.34
N GLY A 66 10.72 -3.52 13.18
CA GLY A 66 10.41 -2.37 14.01
C GLY A 66 11.19 -1.11 13.64
N ILE A 67 10.92 -0.01 14.36
CA ILE A 67 11.59 1.29 14.21
C ILE A 67 12.36 1.54 15.51
N ARG A 68 13.60 2.02 15.42
CA ARG A 68 14.40 2.37 16.60
C ARG A 68 13.77 3.56 17.32
N LYS A 69 13.87 3.59 18.64
CA LYS A 69 13.35 4.71 19.45
C LYS A 69 13.92 6.05 18.97
N ASP A 70 15.22 6.10 18.67
CA ASP A 70 15.91 7.32 18.25
C ASP A 70 15.44 7.84 16.89
N ASP A 71 14.95 6.96 16.01
CA ASP A 71 14.42 7.33 14.70
C ASP A 71 12.96 7.80 14.78
N MET A 72 12.27 7.56 15.89
CA MET A 72 10.86 7.95 16.02
C MET A 72 10.65 9.47 15.95
N GLY A 73 11.68 10.26 16.30
CA GLY A 73 11.61 11.72 16.18
C GLY A 73 11.40 12.23 14.76
N ILE A 74 11.94 11.51 13.78
CA ILE A 74 12.04 11.95 12.39
C ILE A 74 11.25 11.07 11.41
N VAL A 75 10.61 9.98 11.86
CA VAL A 75 9.98 8.97 11.00
C VAL A 75 8.87 9.52 10.10
N CYS A 76 8.23 10.62 10.50
CA CYS A 76 7.21 11.34 9.71
C CYS A 76 7.74 12.63 9.06
N GLU A 77 9.02 12.94 9.13
CA GLU A 77 9.62 14.05 8.41
C GLU A 77 9.78 13.71 6.92
N ARG A 78 9.63 14.72 6.06
CA ARG A 78 9.82 14.55 4.62
C ARG A 78 11.26 14.27 4.27
N PHE A 79 11.46 13.45 3.23
CA PHE A 79 12.76 13.07 2.70
C PHE A 79 13.65 12.33 3.72
N THR A 80 13.04 11.76 4.77
CA THR A 80 13.72 10.96 5.77
C THR A 80 13.49 9.48 5.48
N THR A 81 14.58 8.76 5.21
CA THR A 81 14.53 7.34 4.83
C THR A 81 15.75 6.58 5.32
N SER A 82 15.56 5.33 5.72
CA SER A 82 16.63 4.37 6.00
C SER A 82 17.04 3.55 4.76
N LYS A 83 16.44 3.81 3.59
CA LYS A 83 16.52 2.95 2.41
C LYS A 83 17.45 3.47 1.32
N LEU A 84 17.86 4.75 1.39
CA LEU A 84 18.80 5.40 0.51
C LEU A 84 19.77 6.25 1.31
N THR A 85 21.04 6.25 0.91
CA THR A 85 22.07 7.13 1.44
C THR A 85 22.70 8.01 0.36
N LYS A 86 22.76 7.51 -0.89
CA LYS A 86 23.37 8.20 -2.02
C LYS A 86 22.45 8.16 -3.23
N PHE A 87 22.66 9.10 -4.16
CA PHE A 87 21.89 9.18 -5.41
C PHE A 87 22.07 7.93 -6.29
N GLU A 88 23.25 7.33 -6.27
CA GLU A 88 23.60 6.12 -7.05
C GLU A 88 22.76 4.91 -6.60
N ASP A 89 22.34 4.86 -5.32
CA ASP A 89 21.48 3.79 -4.77
C ASP A 89 20.16 3.70 -5.54
N LEU A 90 19.71 4.78 -6.19
CA LEU A 90 18.51 4.80 -7.03
C LEU A 90 18.57 3.81 -8.20
N SER A 91 19.75 3.42 -8.64
CA SER A 91 19.93 2.47 -9.76
C SER A 91 19.72 1.01 -9.31
N SER A 92 19.81 0.72 -8.02
CA SER A 92 19.78 -0.63 -7.42
C SER A 92 18.72 -0.78 -6.33
N ILE A 93 17.65 0.04 -6.36
CA ILE A 93 16.61 -0.01 -5.35
C ILE A 93 15.91 -1.38 -5.36
N ALA A 94 16.07 -2.11 -4.25
CA ALA A 94 15.39 -3.38 -3.98
C ALA A 94 14.18 -3.24 -3.03
N THR A 95 13.88 -2.01 -2.56
CA THR A 95 12.79 -1.73 -1.62
C THR A 95 11.61 -1.05 -2.32
N TYR A 96 10.42 -1.22 -1.76
CA TYR A 96 9.21 -0.55 -2.24
C TYR A 96 9.29 0.97 -2.00
N GLY A 97 9.53 1.38 -0.76
CA GLY A 97 9.66 2.79 -0.39
C GLY A 97 11.12 3.26 -0.48
N PHE A 98 11.33 4.52 -0.89
CA PHE A 98 12.66 5.13 -0.92
C PHE A 98 12.65 6.65 -0.71
N ARG A 99 11.51 7.33 -0.96
CA ARG A 99 11.42 8.79 -0.96
C ARG A 99 11.29 9.42 0.43
N GLY A 100 10.92 8.64 1.46
CA GLY A 100 10.65 9.18 2.79
C GLY A 100 9.46 10.14 2.83
N GLU A 101 8.44 9.94 1.97
CA GLU A 101 7.31 10.88 1.85
C GLU A 101 5.98 10.30 2.34
N ALA A 102 5.86 8.97 2.43
CA ALA A 102 4.57 8.32 2.68
C ALA A 102 3.99 8.67 4.06
N LEU A 103 4.73 8.41 5.15
CA LEU A 103 4.28 8.71 6.51
C LEU A 103 4.17 10.22 6.75
N ALA A 104 5.08 11.01 6.19
CA ALA A 104 4.99 12.46 6.19
C ALA A 104 3.66 12.92 5.59
N SER A 105 3.35 12.47 4.36
CA SER A 105 2.10 12.82 3.67
C SER A 105 0.86 12.41 4.45
N ILE A 106 0.84 11.20 5.03
CA ILE A 106 -0.28 10.73 5.84
C ILE A 106 -0.45 11.65 7.07
N SER A 107 0.64 12.03 7.76
CA SER A 107 0.59 12.88 8.95
C SER A 107 0.11 14.31 8.69
N HIS A 108 0.23 14.81 7.46
CA HIS A 108 -0.31 16.13 7.06
C HIS A 108 -1.84 16.12 6.83
N VAL A 109 -2.46 14.95 6.67
CA VAL A 109 -3.89 14.83 6.37
C VAL A 109 -4.65 13.94 7.34
N ALA A 110 -3.99 13.42 8.38
CA ALA A 110 -4.57 12.54 9.40
C ALA A 110 -3.84 12.68 10.73
N HIS A 111 -4.44 12.17 11.80
CA HIS A 111 -3.76 11.93 13.07
C HIS A 111 -3.07 10.56 13.02
N VAL A 112 -1.76 10.55 13.20
CA VAL A 112 -0.95 9.34 13.11
C VAL A 112 -0.41 8.97 14.49
N THR A 113 -0.56 7.69 14.85
CA THR A 113 0.08 7.13 16.04
C THR A 113 0.89 5.90 15.62
N ILE A 114 2.14 5.85 16.05
CA ILE A 114 3.04 4.72 15.78
C ILE A 114 3.40 4.06 17.11
N THR A 115 3.20 2.75 17.19
CA THR A 115 3.70 1.89 18.27
C THR A 115 4.66 0.89 17.66
N THR A 116 5.88 0.84 18.14
CA THR A 116 6.92 0.00 17.54
C THR A 116 7.85 -0.60 18.56
N ARG A 117 8.41 -1.79 18.24
CA ARG A 117 9.40 -2.49 19.04
C ARG A 117 10.39 -3.21 18.14
N THR A 118 11.68 -2.96 18.34
CA THR A 118 12.74 -3.74 17.69
C THR A 118 13.07 -5.00 18.52
N ALA A 119 13.82 -5.93 17.93
CA ALA A 119 14.25 -7.13 18.65
C ALA A 119 15.18 -6.83 19.84
N GLN A 120 15.92 -5.70 19.78
CA GLN A 120 16.87 -5.27 20.81
C GLN A 120 16.20 -4.44 21.93
N SER A 121 14.97 -3.96 21.71
CA SER A 121 14.28 -3.13 22.70
C SER A 121 13.59 -3.99 23.75
N SER A 122 13.74 -3.60 25.02
CA SER A 122 13.07 -4.26 26.16
C SER A 122 11.54 -4.07 26.14
N CYS A 123 11.06 -2.92 25.63
CA CYS A 123 9.66 -2.59 25.53
C CYS A 123 9.34 -1.93 24.17
N ALA A 124 8.05 -1.80 23.86
CA ALA A 124 7.60 -0.99 22.73
C ALA A 124 7.60 0.50 23.12
N TYR A 125 7.67 1.36 22.11
CA TYR A 125 7.53 2.80 22.24
C TYR A 125 6.35 3.28 21.38
N LYS A 126 5.61 4.26 21.92
CA LYS A 126 4.45 4.87 21.25
C LYS A 126 4.62 6.37 21.15
N ALA A 127 4.35 6.93 19.96
CA ALA A 127 4.35 8.36 19.73
C ALA A 127 3.21 8.75 18.77
N SER A 128 2.79 10.02 18.85
CA SER A 128 1.76 10.61 17.99
C SER A 128 2.39 11.69 17.11
N TYR A 129 1.84 11.84 15.88
CA TYR A 129 2.40 12.73 14.87
C TYR A 129 1.29 13.53 14.18
N SER A 130 1.57 14.79 13.87
CA SER A 130 0.79 15.67 13.02
C SER A 130 1.73 16.59 12.26
N ASP A 131 1.40 16.89 11.00
CA ASP A 131 2.20 17.79 10.15
C ASP A 131 3.71 17.45 10.12
N GLY A 132 4.04 16.15 10.09
CA GLY A 132 5.41 15.64 10.03
C GLY A 132 6.16 15.62 11.36
N LYS A 133 5.57 16.09 12.47
CA LYS A 133 6.25 16.29 13.76
C LYS A 133 5.61 15.47 14.87
N LEU A 134 6.41 15.17 15.88
CA LEU A 134 5.91 14.64 17.15
C LEU A 134 4.96 15.62 17.81
N VAL A 135 3.82 15.11 18.26
CA VAL A 135 2.83 15.88 19.03
C VAL A 135 2.48 15.15 20.32
N PRO A 136 2.09 15.87 21.40
CA PRO A 136 1.67 15.23 22.63
C PRO A 136 0.39 14.43 22.39
N ALA A 137 0.31 13.23 22.97
CA ALA A 137 -0.88 12.40 22.90
C ALA A 137 -2.13 13.05 23.55
N ARG A 138 -1.90 13.95 24.49
CA ARG A 138 -2.90 14.82 25.15
C ARG A 138 -2.27 16.17 25.49
N PRO A 139 -3.05 17.25 25.54
CA PRO A 139 -2.55 18.57 25.96
C PRO A 139 -1.77 18.50 27.26
N GLY A 140 -0.62 19.15 27.33
CA GLY A 140 0.25 19.20 28.53
C GLY A 140 1.16 17.98 28.76
N MET A 141 1.12 16.97 27.86
CA MET A 141 2.05 15.83 27.94
C MET A 141 3.32 16.11 27.09
N SER A 142 4.44 15.40 27.43
CA SER A 142 5.64 15.37 26.60
C SER A 142 5.33 14.75 25.24
N THR A 143 6.01 15.24 24.19
CA THR A 143 6.00 14.71 22.83
C THR A 143 6.88 13.48 22.66
N ASP A 144 7.78 13.21 23.61
CA ASP A 144 8.72 12.09 23.52
C ASP A 144 8.03 10.73 23.38
N PRO A 145 8.64 9.80 22.65
CA PRO A 145 8.13 8.43 22.55
C PRO A 145 8.05 7.77 23.93
N LYS A 146 6.85 7.32 24.31
CA LYS A 146 6.57 6.73 25.64
C LYS A 146 6.70 5.21 25.60
N PRO A 147 7.32 4.60 26.60
CA PRO A 147 7.33 3.15 26.73
C PRO A 147 5.92 2.61 26.91
N CYS A 148 5.62 1.49 26.27
CA CYS A 148 4.33 0.80 26.37
C CYS A 148 4.48 -0.70 26.12
N ALA A 149 3.40 -1.44 26.39
CA ALA A 149 3.32 -2.84 25.97
C ALA A 149 3.17 -2.92 24.44
N GLY A 150 3.84 -3.89 23.82
CA GLY A 150 3.73 -4.16 22.39
C GLY A 150 4.63 -5.30 21.94
N ASN A 151 4.22 -5.97 20.88
CA ASN A 151 4.99 -7.04 20.24
C ASN A 151 6.09 -6.45 19.34
N LYS A 152 7.08 -7.28 18.97
CA LYS A 152 8.07 -6.93 17.93
C LYS A 152 7.34 -6.58 16.63
N GLY A 153 7.81 -5.52 15.95
CA GLY A 153 7.23 -4.99 14.72
C GLY A 153 6.69 -3.57 14.88
N THR A 154 5.81 -3.16 14.02
CA THR A 154 5.25 -1.81 14.00
C THR A 154 3.74 -1.84 13.84
N GLN A 155 3.05 -1.01 14.62
CA GLN A 155 1.64 -0.69 14.44
C GLN A 155 1.53 0.79 14.09
N ILE A 156 0.95 1.09 12.94
CA ILE A 156 0.63 2.46 12.50
C ILE A 156 -0.89 2.60 12.54
N THR A 157 -1.37 3.59 13.28
CA THR A 157 -2.79 3.92 13.40
C THR A 157 -2.99 5.30 12.78
N VAL A 158 -3.84 5.38 11.77
CA VAL A 158 -4.25 6.60 11.06
C VAL A 158 -5.71 6.86 11.40
N GLU A 159 -5.98 8.00 12.02
CA GLU A 159 -7.32 8.39 12.45
C GLU A 159 -7.75 9.68 11.77
N ASP A 160 -9.06 9.77 11.48
CA ASP A 160 -9.72 10.93 10.86
C ASP A 160 -9.05 11.41 9.58
N LEU A 161 -8.74 10.48 8.67
CA LEU A 161 -8.11 10.79 7.38
C LEU A 161 -8.90 11.88 6.63
N PHE A 162 -8.18 12.91 6.15
CA PHE A 162 -8.71 14.13 5.52
C PHE A 162 -9.55 15.01 6.44
N TYR A 163 -9.30 14.99 7.76
CA TYR A 163 -10.01 15.87 8.71
C TYR A 163 -9.89 17.35 8.34
N ASN A 164 -8.76 17.74 7.78
CA ASN A 164 -8.41 19.12 7.38
C ASN A 164 -8.54 19.38 5.87
N VAL A 165 -9.07 18.42 5.08
CA VAL A 165 -9.29 18.52 3.62
C VAL A 165 -10.76 18.19 3.33
N SER A 166 -11.68 19.09 3.70
CA SER A 166 -13.13 18.87 3.67
C SER A 166 -13.68 18.54 2.28
N THR A 167 -13.15 19.13 1.22
CA THR A 167 -13.54 18.86 -0.17
C THR A 167 -13.27 17.42 -0.56
N ARG A 168 -12.09 16.90 -0.21
CA ARG A 168 -11.72 15.51 -0.47
C ARG A 168 -12.56 14.54 0.36
N ARG A 169 -12.72 14.82 1.65
CA ARG A 169 -13.56 14.01 2.52
C ARG A 169 -15.00 13.90 2.01
N LYS A 170 -15.57 15.00 1.49
CA LYS A 170 -16.90 15.02 0.88
C LYS A 170 -16.97 14.25 -0.44
N ALA A 171 -15.90 14.20 -1.21
CA ALA A 171 -15.83 13.43 -2.47
C ALA A 171 -15.81 11.92 -2.24
N LEU A 172 -15.32 11.44 -1.09
CA LEU A 172 -15.28 10.03 -0.70
C LEU A 172 -16.59 9.64 0.02
N LYS A 173 -17.70 9.58 -0.73
CA LYS A 173 -19.07 9.51 -0.18
C LYS A 173 -19.45 8.15 0.40
N SER A 174 -18.85 7.05 -0.10
CA SER A 174 -19.27 5.69 0.25
C SER A 174 -18.17 4.95 1.03
N PRO A 175 -18.32 4.77 2.36
CA PRO A 175 -17.40 3.93 3.14
C PRO A 175 -17.28 2.50 2.62
N GLY A 176 -18.36 1.96 2.03
CA GLY A 176 -18.37 0.62 1.42
C GLY A 176 -17.47 0.54 0.19
N GLU A 177 -17.52 1.55 -0.69
CA GLU A 177 -16.66 1.62 -1.87
C GLU A 177 -15.18 1.79 -1.49
N GLU A 178 -14.87 2.63 -0.51
CA GLU A 178 -13.49 2.81 -0.03
C GLU A 178 -12.98 1.53 0.63
N PHE A 179 -13.82 0.82 1.40
CA PHE A 179 -13.47 -0.48 1.96
C PHE A 179 -13.21 -1.52 0.86
N ALA A 180 -14.01 -1.55 -0.20
CA ALA A 180 -13.79 -2.46 -1.34
C ALA A 180 -12.44 -2.20 -2.03
N LYS A 181 -12.02 -0.92 -2.17
CA LYS A 181 -10.69 -0.56 -2.71
C LYS A 181 -9.56 -0.99 -1.77
N ILE A 182 -9.74 -0.85 -0.46
CA ILE A 182 -8.81 -1.36 0.54
C ILE A 182 -8.68 -2.88 0.42
N ALA A 183 -9.80 -3.59 0.34
CA ALA A 183 -9.81 -5.04 0.19
C ALA A 183 -9.11 -5.50 -1.10
N ASP A 184 -9.31 -4.78 -2.22
CA ASP A 184 -8.63 -5.04 -3.48
C ASP A 184 -7.11 -4.89 -3.36
N VAL A 185 -6.63 -3.83 -2.73
CA VAL A 185 -5.19 -3.62 -2.48
C VAL A 185 -4.61 -4.73 -1.60
N VAL A 186 -5.25 -5.04 -0.46
CA VAL A 186 -4.78 -6.11 0.43
C VAL A 186 -4.74 -7.45 -0.29
N SER A 187 -5.79 -7.78 -1.06
CA SER A 187 -5.88 -9.03 -1.82
C SER A 187 -4.76 -9.16 -2.84
N LYS A 188 -4.46 -8.09 -3.58
CA LYS A 188 -3.40 -8.07 -4.58
C LYS A 188 -2.02 -8.28 -3.95
N TYR A 189 -1.71 -7.56 -2.87
CA TYR A 189 -0.43 -7.73 -2.16
C TYR A 189 -0.32 -9.10 -1.49
N ALA A 190 -1.40 -9.64 -0.94
CA ALA A 190 -1.43 -10.99 -0.36
C ALA A 190 -1.13 -12.08 -1.38
N ILE A 191 -1.61 -11.95 -2.62
CA ILE A 191 -1.32 -12.88 -3.72
C ILE A 191 0.14 -12.75 -4.15
N HIS A 192 0.60 -11.53 -4.39
CA HIS A 192 1.96 -11.29 -4.87
C HIS A 192 3.03 -11.66 -3.85
N ASN A 193 2.76 -11.45 -2.55
CA ASN A 193 3.67 -11.77 -1.44
C ASN A 193 3.17 -13.02 -0.70
N SER A 194 3.04 -14.13 -1.42
CA SER A 194 2.43 -15.38 -0.93
C SER A 194 3.10 -15.97 0.32
N GLY A 195 4.37 -15.64 0.58
CA GLY A 195 5.07 -16.04 1.81
C GLY A 195 4.64 -15.30 3.08
N VAL A 196 3.88 -14.19 2.94
CA VAL A 196 3.45 -13.33 4.04
C VAL A 196 1.97 -13.57 4.34
N ALA A 197 1.62 -13.71 5.62
CA ALA A 197 0.22 -13.79 6.05
C ALA A 197 -0.42 -12.40 6.06
N PHE A 198 -1.57 -12.26 5.40
CA PHE A 198 -2.37 -11.05 5.42
C PHE A 198 -3.71 -11.27 6.10
N THR A 199 -4.12 -10.33 6.93
CA THR A 199 -5.46 -10.31 7.55
C THR A 199 -6.06 -8.93 7.38
N LEU A 200 -7.25 -8.84 6.77
CA LEU A 200 -8.06 -7.62 6.70
C LEU A 200 -9.36 -7.83 7.45
N LYS A 201 -9.65 -6.95 8.41
CA LYS A 201 -10.91 -6.97 9.17
C LYS A 201 -11.46 -5.55 9.35
N LYS A 202 -12.77 -5.47 9.53
CA LYS A 202 -13.41 -4.24 10.01
C LYS A 202 -13.30 -4.17 11.54
N GLN A 203 -13.16 -2.96 12.07
CA GLN A 203 -13.12 -2.76 13.51
C GLN A 203 -14.43 -3.21 14.13
N GLY A 204 -14.32 -4.06 15.18
CA GLY A 204 -15.48 -4.63 15.88
C GLY A 204 -16.07 -5.90 15.26
N GLU A 205 -15.59 -6.32 14.08
CA GLU A 205 -15.98 -7.59 13.46
C GLU A 205 -14.94 -8.68 13.78
N ASN A 206 -15.43 -9.87 14.14
CA ASN A 206 -14.58 -11.03 14.44
C ASN A 206 -14.08 -11.73 13.18
N MET A 207 -14.86 -11.68 12.09
CA MET A 207 -14.53 -12.31 10.83
C MET A 207 -13.60 -11.41 10.00
N ALA A 208 -12.52 -12.00 9.50
CA ALA A 208 -11.65 -11.37 8.52
C ALA A 208 -12.28 -11.45 7.13
N VAL A 209 -12.22 -10.34 6.37
CA VAL A 209 -12.66 -10.28 4.97
C VAL A 209 -11.60 -10.88 4.03
N VAL A 210 -10.33 -10.69 4.36
CA VAL A 210 -9.19 -11.36 3.71
C VAL A 210 -8.36 -12.02 4.79
N ARG A 211 -7.99 -13.30 4.59
CA ARG A 211 -7.09 -14.02 5.47
C ARG A 211 -6.30 -15.04 4.68
N THR A 212 -4.97 -14.84 4.61
CA THR A 212 -4.03 -15.78 4.01
C THR A 212 -3.07 -16.33 5.05
N ALA A 213 -2.49 -17.48 4.79
CA ALA A 213 -1.56 -18.13 5.70
C ALA A 213 -0.10 -17.82 5.32
N THR A 214 0.80 -17.84 6.29
CA THR A 214 2.24 -17.81 6.04
C THR A 214 2.66 -19.04 5.25
N GLY A 215 3.49 -18.86 4.22
CA GLY A 215 4.01 -19.98 3.39
C GLY A 215 3.00 -20.56 2.40
N ALA A 216 1.81 -19.98 2.24
CA ALA A 216 0.88 -20.34 1.18
C ALA A 216 1.46 -19.99 -0.20
N SER A 217 1.12 -20.78 -1.23
CA SER A 217 1.47 -20.47 -2.61
C SER A 217 0.61 -19.32 -3.19
N ILE A 218 1.05 -18.76 -4.30
CA ILE A 218 0.25 -17.76 -5.06
C ILE A 218 -1.13 -18.35 -5.41
N LEU A 219 -1.16 -19.58 -5.89
CA LEU A 219 -2.40 -20.28 -6.27
C LEU A 219 -3.32 -20.53 -5.07
N ASP A 220 -2.75 -20.87 -3.89
CA ASP A 220 -3.54 -21.02 -2.66
C ASP A 220 -4.16 -19.70 -2.22
N ASN A 221 -3.42 -18.60 -2.33
CA ASN A 221 -3.93 -17.28 -2.02
C ASN A 221 -4.99 -16.82 -3.03
N ILE A 222 -4.82 -17.11 -4.33
CA ILE A 222 -5.89 -16.87 -5.33
C ILE A 222 -7.13 -17.69 -4.99
N ARG A 223 -6.99 -18.96 -4.65
CA ARG A 223 -8.10 -19.84 -4.23
C ARG A 223 -8.82 -19.29 -3.00
N THR A 224 -8.07 -18.83 -2.01
CA THR A 224 -8.63 -18.30 -0.75
C THR A 224 -9.40 -16.99 -0.98
N ILE A 225 -8.91 -16.12 -1.85
CA ILE A 225 -9.45 -14.76 -2.06
C ILE A 225 -10.54 -14.74 -3.13
N TYR A 226 -10.33 -15.42 -4.25
CA TYR A 226 -11.23 -15.39 -5.41
C TYR A 226 -12.07 -16.66 -5.57
N GLY A 227 -11.79 -17.71 -4.78
CA GLY A 227 -12.55 -18.95 -4.76
C GLY A 227 -11.92 -20.07 -5.57
N THR A 228 -12.43 -21.28 -5.33
CA THR A 228 -11.93 -22.52 -5.96
C THR A 228 -12.24 -22.58 -7.46
N THR A 229 -13.32 -21.95 -7.89
CA THR A 229 -13.75 -21.95 -9.31
C THR A 229 -12.68 -21.32 -10.19
N VAL A 230 -12.18 -20.12 -9.84
CA VAL A 230 -11.11 -19.49 -10.61
C VAL A 230 -9.82 -20.30 -10.53
N ALA A 231 -9.44 -20.77 -9.33
CA ALA A 231 -8.14 -21.43 -9.11
C ALA A 231 -7.99 -22.75 -9.90
N ARG A 232 -9.09 -23.45 -10.21
CA ARG A 232 -9.08 -24.66 -11.02
C ARG A 232 -8.83 -24.42 -12.50
N GLU A 233 -9.22 -23.27 -12.98
CA GLU A 233 -9.16 -22.89 -14.39
C GLU A 233 -7.94 -22.02 -14.73
N LEU A 234 -6.97 -21.90 -13.80
CA LEU A 234 -5.76 -21.14 -14.01
C LEU A 234 -4.68 -21.99 -14.69
N LEU A 235 -4.03 -21.37 -15.66
CA LEU A 235 -2.82 -21.83 -16.31
C LEU A 235 -1.65 -20.99 -15.86
N GLU A 236 -0.56 -21.65 -15.50
CA GLU A 236 0.70 -20.97 -15.21
C GLU A 236 1.36 -20.53 -16.52
N VAL A 237 1.84 -19.28 -16.55
CA VAL A 237 2.53 -18.72 -17.71
C VAL A 237 3.86 -18.15 -17.29
N ASN A 238 4.90 -18.48 -18.06
CA ASN A 238 6.27 -18.02 -17.88
C ASN A 238 6.81 -17.53 -19.22
N CYS A 239 7.48 -16.40 -19.21
CA CYS A 239 8.16 -15.88 -20.41
C CYS A 239 9.43 -15.15 -19.99
N GLU A 240 10.51 -15.40 -20.71
CA GLU A 240 11.77 -14.68 -20.56
C GLU A 240 12.27 -14.22 -21.92
N ASN A 241 12.73 -12.97 -22.00
CA ASN A 241 13.34 -12.42 -23.20
C ASN A 241 14.61 -11.65 -22.82
N GLN A 242 15.76 -12.23 -23.13
CA GLN A 242 17.08 -11.67 -22.82
C GLN A 242 17.35 -10.35 -23.54
N ARG A 243 16.86 -10.17 -24.78
CA ARG A 243 17.05 -8.94 -25.56
C ARG A 243 16.45 -7.72 -24.87
N TYR A 244 15.32 -7.91 -24.18
CA TYR A 244 14.61 -6.85 -23.46
C TYR A 244 14.85 -6.90 -21.95
N ALA A 245 15.76 -7.77 -21.47
CA ALA A 245 16.01 -7.99 -20.04
C ALA A 245 14.68 -8.10 -19.23
N PHE A 246 13.79 -8.97 -19.72
CA PHE A 246 12.41 -9.10 -19.28
C PHE A 246 12.14 -10.54 -18.83
N LYS A 247 11.53 -10.67 -17.66
CA LYS A 247 10.97 -11.93 -17.16
C LYS A 247 9.53 -11.71 -16.74
N MET A 248 8.68 -12.67 -17.02
CA MET A 248 7.28 -12.68 -16.62
C MET A 248 6.92 -14.04 -16.05
N HIS A 249 6.27 -14.03 -14.91
CA HIS A 249 5.61 -15.17 -14.32
C HIS A 249 4.17 -14.77 -13.97
N GLY A 250 3.22 -15.68 -14.12
CA GLY A 250 1.85 -15.38 -13.76
C GLY A 250 0.89 -16.55 -13.88
N TYR A 251 -0.38 -16.25 -13.62
CA TYR A 251 -1.51 -17.15 -13.76
C TYR A 251 -2.61 -16.47 -14.56
N ILE A 252 -3.09 -17.15 -15.59
CA ILE A 252 -4.18 -16.67 -16.44
C ILE A 252 -5.31 -17.70 -16.47
N SER A 253 -6.55 -17.26 -16.50
CA SER A 253 -7.68 -18.21 -16.66
C SER A 253 -7.75 -18.73 -18.09
N ASN A 254 -8.16 -20.00 -18.23
CA ASN A 254 -8.51 -20.59 -19.51
C ASN A 254 -9.91 -20.14 -19.98
N ALA A 255 -10.37 -20.62 -21.13
CA ALA A 255 -11.65 -20.24 -21.73
C ALA A 255 -12.89 -20.75 -20.97
N ASN A 256 -12.74 -21.69 -20.02
CA ASN A 256 -13.84 -22.22 -19.22
C ASN A 256 -14.23 -21.29 -18.06
N TYR A 257 -13.39 -20.29 -17.75
CA TYR A 257 -13.65 -19.33 -16.69
C TYR A 257 -13.85 -17.92 -17.25
N SER A 258 -14.91 -17.27 -16.84
CA SER A 258 -15.16 -15.87 -17.16
C SER A 258 -15.95 -15.15 -16.07
N VAL A 259 -15.73 -13.85 -15.95
CA VAL A 259 -16.39 -12.94 -14.99
C VAL A 259 -16.88 -11.68 -15.70
N LYS A 260 -17.85 -10.99 -15.10
CA LYS A 260 -18.41 -9.74 -15.65
C LYS A 260 -17.44 -8.56 -15.66
N LYS A 261 -16.37 -8.61 -14.86
CA LYS A 261 -15.39 -7.53 -14.75
C LYS A 261 -14.00 -8.13 -14.74
N LEU A 262 -13.12 -7.62 -15.60
CA LEU A 262 -11.72 -8.03 -15.67
C LEU A 262 -11.04 -7.97 -14.30
N GLN A 263 -10.51 -9.10 -13.89
CA GLN A 263 -9.66 -9.21 -12.70
C GLN A 263 -8.22 -9.24 -13.15
N PHE A 264 -7.57 -8.07 -13.15
CA PHE A 264 -6.21 -7.91 -13.61
C PHE A 264 -5.30 -7.42 -12.48
N LEU A 265 -4.38 -8.29 -12.07
CA LEU A 265 -3.37 -8.05 -11.04
C LEU A 265 -2.03 -7.96 -11.75
N LEU A 266 -1.47 -6.76 -11.83
CA LEU A 266 -0.19 -6.52 -12.50
C LEU A 266 0.82 -5.98 -11.50
N PHE A 267 1.96 -6.66 -11.43
CA PHE A 267 3.13 -6.19 -10.68
C PHE A 267 4.31 -6.02 -11.63
N ILE A 268 5.01 -4.90 -11.54
CA ILE A 268 6.25 -4.63 -12.26
C ILE A 268 7.34 -4.33 -11.24
N ASN A 269 8.41 -5.12 -11.24
CA ASN A 269 9.47 -5.06 -10.22
C ASN A 269 8.87 -5.01 -8.80
N HIS A 270 7.94 -5.93 -8.54
CA HIS A 270 7.16 -6.08 -7.29
C HIS A 270 6.18 -4.95 -6.96
N ARG A 271 6.10 -3.88 -7.74
CA ARG A 271 5.15 -2.77 -7.51
C ARG A 271 3.83 -3.02 -8.20
N LEU A 272 2.73 -2.82 -7.47
CA LEU A 272 1.38 -2.85 -8.03
C LEU A 272 1.19 -1.70 -9.02
N VAL A 273 0.91 -2.03 -10.28
CA VAL A 273 0.80 -1.09 -11.39
C VAL A 273 -0.56 -1.26 -12.08
N ASP A 274 -1.10 -0.18 -12.61
CA ASP A 274 -2.22 -0.22 -13.57
C ASP A 274 -1.71 0.19 -14.96
N SER A 275 -1.99 -0.63 -15.97
CA SER A 275 -1.62 -0.40 -17.36
C SER A 275 -2.82 -0.57 -18.27
N SER A 276 -3.32 0.55 -18.80
CA SER A 276 -4.43 0.55 -19.75
C SER A 276 -4.08 -0.16 -21.06
N ALA A 277 -2.82 -0.08 -21.50
CA ALA A 277 -2.33 -0.74 -22.70
C ALA A 277 -2.35 -2.27 -22.55
N MET A 278 -1.79 -2.79 -21.44
CA MET A 278 -1.81 -4.24 -21.17
C MET A 278 -3.24 -4.74 -20.93
N ARG A 279 -4.06 -3.98 -20.24
CA ARG A 279 -5.48 -4.30 -20.04
C ARG A 279 -6.20 -4.50 -21.38
N LYS A 280 -6.08 -3.54 -22.30
CA LYS A 280 -6.67 -3.62 -23.64
C LYS A 280 -6.14 -4.80 -24.45
N ALA A 281 -4.84 -5.07 -24.41
CA ALA A 281 -4.24 -6.20 -25.11
C ALA A 281 -4.78 -7.54 -24.58
N ILE A 282 -4.93 -7.70 -23.27
CA ILE A 282 -5.51 -8.89 -22.64
C ILE A 282 -6.98 -9.03 -23.04
N GLU A 283 -7.78 -7.97 -22.95
CA GLU A 283 -9.19 -7.98 -23.33
C GLU A 283 -9.37 -8.38 -24.80
N SER A 284 -8.59 -7.80 -25.71
CA SER A 284 -8.61 -8.12 -27.14
C SER A 284 -8.23 -9.58 -27.42
N LEU A 285 -7.21 -10.12 -26.71
CA LEU A 285 -6.84 -11.52 -26.85
C LEU A 285 -7.97 -12.47 -26.43
N TYR A 286 -8.63 -12.18 -25.32
CA TYR A 286 -9.70 -13.03 -24.78
C TYR A 286 -11.05 -12.86 -25.48
N GLU A 287 -11.25 -11.77 -26.23
CA GLU A 287 -12.49 -11.51 -26.97
C GLU A 287 -12.84 -12.64 -27.97
N ALA A 288 -11.81 -13.31 -28.52
CA ALA A 288 -11.98 -14.45 -29.43
C ALA A 288 -12.41 -15.75 -28.74
N TYR A 289 -12.23 -15.85 -27.42
CA TYR A 289 -12.40 -17.10 -26.68
C TYR A 289 -13.53 -17.06 -25.64
N LEU A 290 -13.88 -15.87 -25.14
CA LEU A 290 -14.88 -15.72 -24.09
C LEU A 290 -16.23 -15.23 -24.65
N PRO A 291 -17.33 -15.50 -23.95
CA PRO A 291 -18.63 -14.92 -24.28
C PRO A 291 -18.57 -13.38 -24.23
N LYS A 292 -19.45 -12.74 -25.04
CA LYS A 292 -19.55 -11.26 -25.05
C LYS A 292 -19.74 -10.69 -23.64
N ASN A 293 -19.04 -9.59 -23.32
CA ASN A 293 -19.04 -8.93 -22.01
C ASN A 293 -18.54 -9.81 -20.85
N SER A 294 -17.71 -10.78 -21.18
CA SER A 294 -17.03 -11.62 -20.19
C SER A 294 -15.53 -11.38 -20.22
N HIS A 295 -14.90 -11.47 -19.06
CA HIS A 295 -13.48 -11.14 -18.88
C HIS A 295 -12.74 -12.25 -18.13
N PRO A 296 -11.44 -12.42 -18.37
CA PRO A 296 -10.62 -13.39 -17.65
C PRO A 296 -10.23 -12.93 -16.24
N PHE A 297 -9.61 -13.85 -15.49
CA PHE A 297 -8.73 -13.56 -14.37
C PHE A 297 -7.29 -13.60 -14.87
N VAL A 298 -6.49 -12.58 -14.51
CA VAL A 298 -5.08 -12.49 -14.90
C VAL A 298 -4.25 -11.94 -13.74
N TYR A 299 -3.23 -12.68 -13.32
CA TYR A 299 -2.16 -12.23 -12.44
C TYR A 299 -0.84 -12.31 -13.19
N LEU A 300 -0.12 -11.20 -13.28
CA LEU A 300 1.20 -11.12 -13.90
C LEU A 300 2.19 -10.41 -12.99
N SER A 301 3.36 -11.01 -12.85
CA SER A 301 4.53 -10.41 -12.21
C SER A 301 5.63 -10.29 -13.26
N LEU A 302 6.03 -9.05 -13.54
CA LEU A 302 7.06 -8.72 -14.52
C LEU A 302 8.29 -8.20 -13.79
N GLU A 303 9.45 -8.72 -14.21
CA GLU A 303 10.76 -8.18 -13.86
C GLU A 303 11.35 -7.57 -15.11
N ILE A 304 11.65 -6.29 -15.08
CA ILE A 304 12.26 -5.53 -16.19
C ILE A 304 13.45 -4.74 -15.68
N SER A 305 14.43 -4.50 -16.56
CA SER A 305 15.58 -3.67 -16.21
C SER A 305 15.13 -2.30 -15.68
N PRO A 306 15.64 -1.82 -14.54
CA PRO A 306 15.29 -0.50 -13.99
C PRO A 306 15.56 0.66 -14.94
N LYS A 307 16.47 0.50 -15.88
CA LYS A 307 16.79 1.50 -16.93
C LYS A 307 15.63 1.71 -17.90
N ILE A 308 14.84 0.67 -18.16
CA ILE A 308 13.67 0.72 -19.08
C ILE A 308 12.45 1.29 -18.34
N GLY A 309 12.24 0.94 -17.09
CA GLY A 309 11.06 1.36 -16.30
C GLY A 309 10.99 2.85 -15.98
N ARG A 310 12.07 3.60 -16.13
CA ARG A 310 12.11 5.05 -15.87
C ARG A 310 11.60 5.91 -17.02
N ALA A 311 11.42 5.35 -18.22
CA ALA A 311 11.08 6.14 -19.41
C ALA A 311 9.57 6.46 -19.51
N HIS A 312 8.69 5.88 -18.72
CA HIS A 312 7.23 5.97 -18.89
C HIS A 312 6.41 5.89 -17.57
N VAL A 313 6.92 6.44 -16.47
CA VAL A 313 6.12 6.63 -15.25
C VAL A 313 6.02 8.12 -14.92
#